data_e7c05ac3529483446e37d96f2756b834
#
_entry.id   e7c05ac3529483446e37d96f2756b834
#
_cell.length_a   1.000
_cell.length_b   1.000
_cell.length_c   1.000
_cell.angle_alpha   90.00
_cell.angle_beta   90.00
_cell.angle_gamma   90.00
#
_symmetry.space_group_name_H-M   'P 1'
#
loop_
_entity.id
_entity.type
_entity.pdbx_description
1 polymer ?
#
loop_
_entity_poly.entity_id
_entity_poly.type
_entity_poly.pdbx_seq_one_letter_code
_entity_poly.pdbx_strand_id
1 'polypeptide(L)'
;MSADDVDVDDDSFYVLGSDQIWNYPWFSESNLSAQLGAYVPEGKPVISYAASFGVSEIDDDVKPIFQKYLPRLKAVSVREDRGTELIKEMTGLDATVVLDPTLMLTTDKWLKITENFVPNNDKYVLTYFLGRPSNEQERDIQAYAKTHGCRVRRMLDLRDKETYVAGPQDFVELFSKAQYVFTDSYHACCFSILFHKQFTVFNRAGMTGKSSMNSRMETLFRLFDLDSVMIDSGLAPDIDYGKVNRLLEQHRKESRSWLEKAMEN
;
A
#
# COMPACT_ATOMS: atom_id res chain seq x y z
N MET A 1 3.33 15.43 15.13
CA MET A 1 4.78 15.41 15.44
C MET A 1 5.37 16.57 14.67
N SER A 2 5.92 17.57 15.36
CA SER A 2 6.64 18.66 14.69
C SER A 2 8.07 18.21 14.38
N ALA A 3 8.76 18.93 13.48
CA ALA A 3 10.17 18.65 13.19
C ALA A 3 11.07 18.74 14.44
N ASP A 4 10.64 19.51 15.44
CA ASP A 4 11.37 19.74 16.71
C ASP A 4 11.20 18.57 17.73
N ASP A 5 10.28 17.62 17.48
CA ASP A 5 10.01 16.48 18.38
C ASP A 5 10.88 15.25 18.06
N VAL A 6 11.76 15.32 17.06
CA VAL A 6 12.61 14.20 16.63
C VAL A 6 13.98 14.31 17.26
N ASP A 7 14.33 13.35 18.12
CA ASP A 7 15.70 13.23 18.65
C ASP A 7 16.64 12.69 17.55
N VAL A 8 17.65 13.49 17.19
CA VAL A 8 18.54 13.23 16.06
C VAL A 8 19.90 12.78 16.60
N ASP A 9 20.17 11.48 16.49
CA ASP A 9 21.47 10.90 16.87
C ASP A 9 22.52 11.15 15.78
N ASP A 10 23.75 11.39 16.18
CA ASP A 10 24.85 11.70 15.28
C ASP A 10 25.25 10.57 14.34
N ASP A 11 24.99 9.32 14.72
CA ASP A 11 25.29 8.13 13.90
C ASP A 11 24.08 7.58 13.14
N SER A 12 22.94 8.28 13.14
CA SER A 12 21.70 7.79 12.56
C SER A 12 21.68 7.88 11.05
N PHE A 13 21.12 6.87 10.42
CA PHE A 13 20.72 6.83 9.01
C PHE A 13 19.21 6.96 8.93
N TYR A 14 18.72 7.90 8.12
CA TYR A 14 17.28 8.21 8.07
C TYR A 14 16.63 7.59 6.85
N VAL A 15 15.50 6.90 7.08
CA VAL A 15 14.67 6.31 6.04
C VAL A 15 13.28 6.91 6.12
N LEU A 16 12.87 7.63 5.09
CA LEU A 16 11.52 8.21 4.95
C LEU A 16 10.63 7.21 4.20
N GLY A 17 9.48 6.92 4.75
CA GLY A 17 8.56 5.95 4.16
C GLY A 17 8.08 4.91 5.17
N SER A 18 7.31 4.01 4.75
CA SER A 18 6.65 3.92 3.43
C SER A 18 5.30 4.64 3.44
N ASP A 19 4.37 4.17 2.61
CA ASP A 19 2.99 4.66 2.49
C ASP A 19 2.89 6.11 1.97
N GLN A 20 1.71 6.70 2.10
CA GLN A 20 1.34 7.98 1.51
C GLN A 20 1.91 9.18 2.29
N ILE A 21 3.16 9.10 2.72
CA ILE A 21 3.83 10.20 3.44
C ILE A 21 4.00 11.46 2.58
N TRP A 22 3.87 11.34 1.25
CA TRP A 22 3.95 12.46 0.32
C TRP A 22 2.60 12.81 -0.31
N ASN A 23 1.49 12.34 0.27
CA ASN A 23 0.15 12.72 -0.14
C ASN A 23 -0.19 14.11 0.40
N TYR A 24 0.28 15.14 -0.31
CA TYR A 24 0.23 16.53 0.14
C TYR A 24 -1.17 17.04 0.55
N PRO A 25 -2.29 16.61 -0.07
CA PRO A 25 -3.63 17.03 0.37
C PRO A 25 -3.96 16.68 1.83
N TRP A 26 -3.22 15.77 2.45
CA TRP A 26 -3.44 15.34 3.84
C TRP A 26 -2.64 16.14 4.86
N PHE A 27 -1.72 16.98 4.40
CA PHE A 27 -0.76 17.63 5.27
C PHE A 27 -0.79 19.16 5.16
N SER A 28 -0.51 19.86 6.25
CA SER A 28 -0.07 21.25 6.18
C SER A 28 1.35 21.32 5.59
N GLU A 29 1.78 22.49 5.14
CA GLU A 29 3.12 22.71 4.59
C GLU A 29 4.23 22.24 5.55
N SER A 30 4.12 22.57 6.85
CA SER A 30 5.11 22.15 7.86
C SER A 30 5.14 20.64 8.05
N ASN A 31 3.98 19.98 8.04
CA ASN A 31 3.89 18.53 8.18
C ASN A 31 4.42 17.83 6.93
N LEU A 32 4.11 18.33 5.73
CA LEU A 32 4.67 17.80 4.48
C LEU A 32 6.20 17.93 4.46
N SER A 33 6.74 19.09 4.88
CA SER A 33 8.18 19.30 5.00
C SER A 33 8.83 18.29 5.95
N ALA A 34 8.18 18.00 7.09
CA ALA A 34 8.65 16.96 8.01
C ALA A 34 8.67 15.58 7.37
N GLN A 35 7.62 15.21 6.58
CA GLN A 35 7.58 13.96 5.83
C GLN A 35 8.66 13.86 4.73
N LEU A 36 9.21 14.98 4.34
CA LEU A 36 10.33 15.08 3.40
C LEU A 36 11.71 15.20 4.09
N GLY A 37 11.76 15.00 5.41
CA GLY A 37 13.01 15.00 6.19
C GLY A 37 13.54 16.38 6.52
N ALA A 38 12.67 17.40 6.64
CA ALA A 38 13.09 18.75 7.01
C ALA A 38 13.82 18.84 8.38
N TYR A 39 13.54 17.88 9.27
CA TYR A 39 14.18 17.76 10.58
C TYR A 39 15.56 17.10 10.54
N VAL A 40 15.93 16.45 9.43
CA VAL A 40 17.24 15.81 9.31
C VAL A 40 18.31 16.87 9.08
N PRO A 41 19.37 16.94 9.90
CA PRO A 41 20.46 17.91 9.73
C PRO A 41 21.15 17.77 8.38
N GLU A 42 21.73 18.87 7.88
CA GLU A 42 22.53 18.84 6.67
C GLU A 42 23.73 17.89 6.81
N GLY A 43 24.01 17.15 5.75
CA GLY A 43 25.10 16.17 5.72
C GLY A 43 24.79 14.81 6.32
N LYS A 44 23.63 14.63 6.96
CA LYS A 44 23.21 13.29 7.43
C LYS A 44 22.60 12.49 6.27
N PRO A 45 22.92 11.19 6.16
CA PRO A 45 22.39 10.36 5.09
C PRO A 45 20.89 10.12 5.31
N VAL A 46 20.09 10.45 4.29
CA VAL A 46 18.65 10.21 4.27
C VAL A 46 18.22 9.66 2.91
N ILE A 47 17.39 8.64 2.91
CA ILE A 47 16.78 8.05 1.71
C ILE A 47 15.26 8.01 1.87
N SER A 48 14.54 7.80 0.77
CA SER A 48 13.15 7.35 0.86
C SER A 48 13.04 5.88 0.47
N TYR A 49 12.18 5.12 1.18
CA TYR A 49 11.86 3.75 0.82
C TYR A 49 10.36 3.57 0.62
N ALA A 50 9.96 3.24 -0.61
CA ALA A 50 8.56 3.00 -0.99
C ALA A 50 7.60 4.12 -0.56
N ALA A 51 8.06 5.38 -0.56
CA ALA A 51 7.19 6.52 -0.32
C ALA A 51 6.12 6.63 -1.41
N SER A 52 4.98 7.25 -1.12
CA SER A 52 3.86 7.33 -2.06
C SER A 52 3.24 8.72 -2.03
N PHE A 53 2.96 9.25 -3.21
CA PHE A 53 2.19 10.49 -3.37
C PHE A 53 0.69 10.26 -3.24
N GLY A 54 0.19 9.11 -3.73
CA GLY A 54 -1.24 8.82 -3.72
C GLY A 54 -2.10 9.76 -4.56
N VAL A 55 -1.48 10.57 -5.39
CA VAL A 55 -2.09 11.52 -6.34
C VAL A 55 -1.40 11.40 -7.69
N SER A 56 -2.07 11.84 -8.76
CA SER A 56 -1.54 11.81 -10.14
C SER A 56 -0.87 13.13 -10.57
N GLU A 57 -1.10 14.21 -9.83
CA GLU A 57 -0.56 15.54 -10.12
C GLU A 57 -0.23 16.26 -8.81
N ILE A 58 0.72 17.20 -8.85
CA ILE A 58 1.08 18.08 -7.74
C ILE A 58 0.72 19.50 -8.10
N ASP A 59 0.02 20.20 -7.21
CA ASP A 59 -0.35 21.59 -7.38
C ASP A 59 0.91 22.49 -7.41
N ASP A 60 0.87 23.55 -8.23
CA ASP A 60 2.05 24.38 -8.49
C ASP A 60 2.57 25.09 -7.25
N ASP A 61 1.70 25.43 -6.31
CA ASP A 61 2.05 26.05 -5.02
C ASP A 61 2.73 25.08 -4.04
N VAL A 62 2.58 23.77 -4.24
CA VAL A 62 3.18 22.72 -3.41
C VAL A 62 4.52 22.23 -3.96
N LYS A 63 4.72 22.29 -5.29
CA LYS A 63 5.98 21.85 -5.96
C LYS A 63 7.25 22.40 -5.31
N PRO A 64 7.34 23.69 -4.88
CA PRO A 64 8.53 24.22 -4.25
C PRO A 64 8.98 23.48 -3.00
N ILE A 65 8.05 22.88 -2.24
CA ILE A 65 8.37 22.10 -1.06
C ILE A 65 9.14 20.83 -1.46
N PHE A 66 8.62 20.09 -2.45
CA PHE A 66 9.28 18.90 -2.98
C PHE A 66 10.64 19.24 -3.62
N GLN A 67 10.69 20.31 -4.40
CA GLN A 67 11.94 20.80 -5.05
C GLN A 67 13.02 21.17 -4.04
N LYS A 68 12.64 21.63 -2.85
CA LYS A 68 13.57 21.97 -1.77
C LYS A 68 14.15 20.74 -1.08
N TYR A 69 13.34 19.72 -0.82
CA TYR A 69 13.74 18.63 0.07
C TYR A 69 14.14 17.34 -0.65
N LEU A 70 13.52 16.99 -1.79
CA LEU A 70 13.88 15.77 -2.52
C LEU A 70 15.37 15.72 -2.94
N PRO A 71 15.99 16.83 -3.40
CA PRO A 71 17.42 16.81 -3.74
C PRO A 71 18.37 16.58 -2.56
N ARG A 72 17.88 16.65 -1.33
CA ARG A 72 18.67 16.34 -0.12
C ARG A 72 18.76 14.84 0.15
N LEU A 73 17.88 14.03 -0.46
CA LEU A 73 17.89 12.59 -0.28
C LEU A 73 19.02 11.98 -1.10
N LYS A 74 19.82 11.12 -0.47
CA LYS A 74 20.90 10.37 -1.10
C LYS A 74 20.39 9.40 -2.18
N ALA A 75 19.23 8.80 -1.95
CA ALA A 75 18.54 7.93 -2.91
C ALA A 75 17.03 8.02 -2.70
N VAL A 76 16.29 7.95 -3.80
CA VAL A 76 14.82 8.12 -3.79
C VAL A 76 14.15 6.89 -4.36
N SER A 77 13.27 6.25 -3.56
CA SER A 77 12.38 5.24 -4.07
C SER A 77 10.94 5.50 -3.67
N VAL A 78 10.04 5.04 -4.52
CA VAL A 78 8.60 5.15 -4.40
C VAL A 78 7.97 3.78 -4.66
N ARG A 79 6.68 3.60 -4.36
CA ARG A 79 5.98 2.34 -4.65
C ARG A 79 5.07 2.39 -5.88
N GLU A 80 4.99 3.53 -6.57
CA GLU A 80 4.20 3.70 -7.80
C GLU A 80 4.97 4.37 -8.93
N ASP A 81 4.69 3.94 -10.17
CA ASP A 81 5.32 4.46 -11.39
C ASP A 81 5.09 5.96 -11.52
N ARG A 82 3.86 6.44 -11.28
CA ARG A 82 3.55 7.87 -11.33
C ARG A 82 4.37 8.70 -10.36
N GLY A 83 4.76 8.13 -9.21
CA GLY A 83 5.65 8.78 -8.26
C GLY A 83 7.03 9.07 -8.84
N THR A 84 7.59 8.16 -9.66
CA THR A 84 8.87 8.40 -10.34
C THR A 84 8.78 9.53 -11.36
N GLU A 85 7.68 9.57 -12.11
CA GLU A 85 7.41 10.63 -13.09
C GLU A 85 7.26 11.99 -12.41
N LEU A 86 6.46 12.08 -11.34
CA LEU A 86 6.28 13.32 -10.56
C LEU A 86 7.60 13.86 -10.02
N ILE A 87 8.46 13.00 -9.48
CA ILE A 87 9.79 13.40 -9.01
C ILE A 87 10.62 13.94 -10.17
N LYS A 88 10.63 13.25 -11.30
CA LYS A 88 11.36 13.67 -12.50
C LYS A 88 10.87 15.01 -13.03
N GLU A 89 9.54 15.19 -13.11
CA GLU A 89 8.90 16.43 -13.57
C GLU A 89 9.25 17.62 -12.66
N MET A 90 9.25 17.43 -11.33
CA MET A 90 9.49 18.52 -10.37
C MET A 90 10.96 18.86 -10.19
N THR A 91 11.85 17.87 -10.19
CA THR A 91 13.23 18.03 -9.72
C THR A 91 14.30 17.62 -10.72
N GLY A 92 13.95 16.90 -11.79
CA GLY A 92 14.91 16.28 -12.70
C GLY A 92 15.61 15.04 -12.13
N LEU A 93 15.36 14.65 -10.89
CA LEU A 93 15.96 13.48 -10.26
C LEU A 93 15.34 12.18 -10.79
N ASP A 94 16.12 11.11 -10.72
CA ASP A 94 15.61 9.76 -10.95
C ASP A 94 15.19 9.12 -9.63
N ALA A 95 14.07 8.38 -9.67
CA ALA A 95 13.60 7.59 -8.55
C ALA A 95 13.32 6.15 -9.01
N THR A 96 13.37 5.21 -8.08
CA THR A 96 13.16 3.78 -8.36
C THR A 96 11.87 3.29 -7.74
N VAL A 97 11.09 2.50 -8.50
CA VAL A 97 9.96 1.75 -7.93
C VAL A 97 10.47 0.55 -7.17
N VAL A 98 10.07 0.44 -5.90
CA VAL A 98 10.38 -0.71 -5.03
C VAL A 98 9.08 -1.25 -4.41
N LEU A 99 9.13 -2.49 -3.94
CA LEU A 99 7.99 -3.08 -3.24
C LEU A 99 7.72 -2.35 -1.91
N ASP A 100 6.42 -2.19 -1.63
CA ASP A 100 5.98 -1.79 -0.30
C ASP A 100 6.53 -2.77 0.76
N PRO A 101 6.97 -2.30 1.94
CA PRO A 101 7.51 -3.14 3.02
C PRO A 101 6.61 -4.32 3.40
N THR A 102 5.29 -4.18 3.25
CA THR A 102 4.32 -5.26 3.47
C THR A 102 4.66 -6.51 2.66
N LEU A 103 5.07 -6.34 1.39
CA LEU A 103 5.43 -7.43 0.49
C LEU A 103 6.86 -7.94 0.69
N MET A 104 7.70 -7.21 1.41
CA MET A 104 9.08 -7.63 1.72
C MET A 104 9.17 -8.72 2.78
N LEU A 105 8.14 -8.85 3.62
CA LEU A 105 8.04 -9.92 4.62
C LEU A 105 7.35 -11.15 4.02
N THR A 106 7.77 -12.33 4.48
CA THR A 106 7.11 -13.60 4.15
C THR A 106 5.84 -13.81 4.99
N THR A 107 4.94 -14.64 4.50
CA THR A 107 3.72 -15.05 5.22
C THR A 107 4.01 -15.57 6.64
N ASP A 108 5.05 -16.39 6.80
CA ASP A 108 5.44 -16.94 8.12
C ASP A 108 5.83 -15.83 9.11
N LYS A 109 6.48 -14.77 8.62
CA LYS A 109 6.82 -13.62 9.47
C LYS A 109 5.59 -12.82 9.86
N TRP A 110 4.65 -12.61 8.94
CA TRP A 110 3.38 -11.97 9.23
C TRP A 110 2.53 -12.78 10.21
N LEU A 111 2.46 -14.10 10.07
CA LEU A 111 1.68 -14.96 10.96
C LEU A 111 2.19 -14.99 12.40
N LYS A 112 3.45 -14.63 12.66
CA LYS A 112 3.97 -14.54 14.04
C LYS A 112 3.20 -13.54 14.91
N ILE A 113 2.63 -12.49 14.35
CA ILE A 113 1.84 -11.55 15.15
C ILE A 113 0.45 -12.09 15.51
N THR A 114 0.03 -13.22 14.94
CA THR A 114 -1.27 -13.88 15.19
C THR A 114 -1.17 -15.09 16.13
N GLU A 115 0.00 -15.44 16.65
CA GLU A 115 0.27 -16.70 17.39
C GLU A 115 -0.61 -16.91 18.64
N ASN A 116 -1.19 -15.85 19.19
CA ASN A 116 -2.06 -15.95 20.37
C ASN A 116 -3.56 -15.81 20.05
N PHE A 117 -3.92 -15.84 18.78
CA PHE A 117 -5.30 -15.66 18.35
C PHE A 117 -6.07 -17.00 18.38
N VAL A 118 -7.32 -16.98 18.88
CA VAL A 118 -8.17 -18.18 18.91
C VAL A 118 -8.73 -18.44 17.52
N PRO A 119 -8.45 -19.62 16.92
CA PRO A 119 -8.93 -19.92 15.58
C PRO A 119 -10.45 -19.91 15.49
N ASN A 120 -11.00 -19.11 14.58
CA ASN A 120 -12.39 -19.23 14.16
C ASN A 120 -12.43 -20.06 12.87
N ASN A 121 -13.12 -21.18 12.86
CA ASN A 121 -13.20 -22.13 11.75
C ASN A 121 -14.29 -21.78 10.72
N ASP A 122 -14.91 -20.61 10.81
CA ASP A 122 -15.95 -20.20 9.86
C ASP A 122 -15.37 -20.00 8.47
N LYS A 123 -16.07 -20.51 7.46
CA LYS A 123 -15.77 -20.14 6.08
C LYS A 123 -16.34 -18.76 5.79
N TYR A 124 -15.49 -17.86 5.30
CA TYR A 124 -15.94 -16.50 5.00
C TYR A 124 -15.26 -15.89 3.78
N VAL A 125 -15.97 -14.97 3.15
CA VAL A 125 -15.42 -13.95 2.28
C VAL A 125 -15.13 -12.73 3.12
N LEU A 126 -13.99 -12.08 2.87
CA LEU A 126 -13.57 -10.88 3.57
C LEU A 126 -13.84 -9.66 2.71
N THR A 127 -14.41 -8.62 3.28
CA THR A 127 -14.49 -7.31 2.64
C THR A 127 -13.70 -6.27 3.43
N TYR A 128 -12.91 -5.46 2.74
CA TYR A 128 -12.20 -4.32 3.30
C TYR A 128 -12.24 -3.15 2.32
N PHE A 129 -13.14 -2.21 2.58
CA PHE A 129 -13.34 -1.04 1.75
C PHE A 129 -13.03 0.23 2.52
N LEU A 130 -12.22 1.09 1.94
CA LEU A 130 -11.99 2.46 2.43
C LEU A 130 -13.09 3.42 1.94
N GLY A 131 -13.74 3.07 0.82
CA GLY A 131 -14.97 3.66 0.34
C GLY A 131 -16.19 2.83 0.75
N ARG A 132 -17.25 2.95 -0.05
CA ARG A 132 -18.45 2.10 0.10
C ARG A 132 -18.69 1.36 -1.21
N PRO A 133 -18.92 0.05 -1.17
CA PRO A 133 -19.32 -0.69 -2.36
C PRO A 133 -20.68 -0.20 -2.86
N SER A 134 -20.88 -0.22 -4.17
CA SER A 134 -22.16 0.06 -4.80
C SER A 134 -23.16 -1.07 -4.47
N ASN A 135 -24.45 -0.82 -4.73
CA ASN A 135 -25.49 -1.85 -4.58
C ASN A 135 -25.25 -3.08 -5.48
N GLU A 136 -24.63 -2.89 -6.63
CA GLU A 136 -24.27 -3.96 -7.56
C GLU A 136 -23.11 -4.79 -6.99
N GLN A 137 -22.03 -4.13 -6.59
CA GLN A 137 -20.88 -4.76 -5.92
C GLN A 137 -21.31 -5.53 -4.65
N GLU A 138 -22.22 -4.96 -3.87
CA GLU A 138 -22.78 -5.64 -2.69
C GLU A 138 -23.55 -6.90 -3.07
N ARG A 139 -24.31 -6.87 -4.18
CA ARG A 139 -25.00 -8.08 -4.70
C ARG A 139 -24.00 -9.15 -5.12
N ASP A 140 -22.91 -8.79 -5.78
CA ASP A 140 -21.86 -9.72 -6.19
C ASP A 140 -21.19 -10.40 -4.99
N ILE A 141 -20.86 -9.62 -3.94
CA ILE A 141 -20.33 -10.13 -2.67
C ILE A 141 -21.28 -11.17 -2.06
N GLN A 142 -22.58 -10.82 -1.96
CA GLN A 142 -23.58 -11.71 -1.38
C GLN A 142 -23.83 -12.97 -2.23
N ALA A 143 -23.84 -12.82 -3.56
CA ALA A 143 -23.99 -13.93 -4.48
C ALA A 143 -22.83 -14.92 -4.35
N TYR A 144 -21.59 -14.42 -4.32
CA TYR A 144 -20.42 -15.27 -4.10
C TYR A 144 -20.48 -16.00 -2.76
N ALA A 145 -20.74 -15.28 -1.68
CA ALA A 145 -20.82 -15.86 -0.34
C ALA A 145 -21.89 -16.96 -0.26
N LYS A 146 -23.08 -16.70 -0.80
CA LYS A 146 -24.18 -17.68 -0.85
C LYS A 146 -23.81 -18.92 -1.65
N THR A 147 -23.21 -18.76 -2.84
CA THR A 147 -22.84 -19.88 -3.73
C THR A 147 -21.79 -20.78 -3.08
N HIS A 148 -20.87 -20.22 -2.29
CA HIS A 148 -19.78 -20.97 -1.67
C HIS A 148 -20.05 -21.35 -0.20
N GLY A 149 -21.24 -21.05 0.32
CA GLY A 149 -21.61 -21.35 1.71
C GLY A 149 -20.74 -20.57 2.72
N CYS A 150 -20.34 -19.36 2.37
CA CYS A 150 -19.50 -18.50 3.18
C CYS A 150 -20.34 -17.44 3.93
N ARG A 151 -19.90 -17.10 5.13
CA ARG A 151 -20.29 -15.87 5.82
C ARG A 151 -19.58 -14.67 5.16
N VAL A 152 -20.17 -13.48 5.21
CA VAL A 152 -19.46 -12.23 4.83
C VAL A 152 -18.94 -11.56 6.09
N ARG A 153 -17.61 -11.43 6.21
CA ARG A 153 -16.95 -10.63 7.24
C ARG A 153 -16.55 -9.26 6.66
N ARG A 154 -16.83 -8.21 7.44
CA ARG A 154 -16.75 -6.82 6.95
C ARG A 154 -15.88 -5.96 7.85
N MET A 155 -14.64 -5.75 7.45
CA MET A 155 -13.78 -4.78 8.13
C MET A 155 -14.23 -3.35 7.81
N LEU A 156 -14.07 -2.45 8.78
CA LEU A 156 -14.48 -1.03 8.71
C LEU A 156 -15.98 -0.81 8.44
N ASP A 157 -16.83 -1.81 8.69
CA ASP A 157 -18.27 -1.73 8.43
C ASP A 157 -19.07 -2.13 9.67
N LEU A 158 -19.84 -1.19 10.20
CA LEU A 158 -20.67 -1.38 11.40
C LEU A 158 -21.77 -2.45 11.26
N ARG A 159 -22.04 -2.92 10.05
CA ARG A 159 -22.94 -4.09 9.82
C ARG A 159 -22.35 -5.38 10.38
N ASP A 160 -21.03 -5.46 10.55
CA ASP A 160 -20.34 -6.56 11.19
C ASP A 160 -19.50 -6.05 12.37
N LYS A 161 -20.15 -5.90 13.53
CA LYS A 161 -19.51 -5.33 14.73
C LYS A 161 -18.34 -6.16 15.25
N GLU A 162 -18.38 -7.48 15.05
CA GLU A 162 -17.32 -8.39 15.47
C GLU A 162 -16.03 -8.12 14.70
N THR A 163 -16.15 -7.98 13.37
CA THR A 163 -15.02 -7.73 12.50
C THR A 163 -14.62 -6.23 12.46
N TYR A 164 -15.56 -5.33 12.79
CA TYR A 164 -15.30 -3.88 12.82
C TYR A 164 -14.23 -3.47 13.83
N VAL A 165 -14.14 -4.15 14.96
CA VAL A 165 -13.18 -3.85 16.03
C VAL A 165 -11.83 -4.55 15.85
N ALA A 166 -11.60 -5.19 14.70
CA ALA A 166 -10.38 -5.92 14.39
C ALA A 166 -9.14 -5.02 14.47
N GLY A 167 -8.15 -5.44 15.24
CA GLY A 167 -6.84 -4.81 15.34
C GLY A 167 -5.86 -5.31 14.28
N PRO A 168 -4.57 -4.89 14.35
CA PRO A 168 -3.57 -5.29 13.37
C PRO A 168 -3.32 -6.81 13.28
N GLN A 169 -3.36 -7.52 14.40
CA GLN A 169 -3.21 -8.97 14.43
C GLN A 169 -4.40 -9.67 13.76
N ASP A 170 -5.61 -9.19 14.09
CA ASP A 170 -6.85 -9.70 13.48
C ASP A 170 -6.87 -9.43 11.97
N PHE A 171 -6.36 -8.29 11.53
CA PHE A 171 -6.22 -7.95 10.11
C PHE A 171 -5.44 -9.04 9.37
N VAL A 172 -4.24 -9.36 9.85
CA VAL A 172 -3.39 -10.39 9.23
C VAL A 172 -4.08 -11.75 9.24
N GLU A 173 -4.69 -12.13 10.36
CA GLU A 173 -5.38 -13.41 10.46
C GLU A 173 -6.60 -13.49 9.54
N LEU A 174 -7.43 -12.45 9.49
CA LEU A 174 -8.61 -12.40 8.62
C LEU A 174 -8.23 -12.58 7.16
N PHE A 175 -7.17 -11.93 6.69
CA PHE A 175 -6.66 -12.14 5.33
C PHE A 175 -6.12 -13.57 5.15
N SER A 176 -5.39 -14.11 6.12
CA SER A 176 -4.78 -15.44 6.01
C SER A 176 -5.80 -16.56 5.87
N LYS A 177 -7.00 -16.42 6.44
CA LYS A 177 -8.06 -17.46 6.48
C LYS A 177 -9.23 -17.21 5.52
N ALA A 178 -9.31 -16.03 4.89
CA ALA A 178 -10.39 -15.72 3.94
C ALA A 178 -10.41 -16.72 2.78
N GLN A 179 -11.62 -17.06 2.30
CA GLN A 179 -11.81 -17.86 1.09
C GLN A 179 -11.68 -16.99 -0.17
N TYR A 180 -12.14 -15.77 -0.08
CA TYR A 180 -12.09 -14.76 -1.13
C TYR A 180 -12.05 -13.36 -0.52
N VAL A 181 -11.49 -12.38 -1.23
CA VAL A 181 -11.41 -10.99 -0.76
C VAL A 181 -12.04 -10.05 -1.78
N PHE A 182 -12.89 -9.13 -1.31
CA PHE A 182 -13.38 -7.99 -2.08
C PHE A 182 -12.88 -6.70 -1.43
N THR A 183 -12.27 -5.81 -2.21
CA THR A 183 -11.61 -4.63 -1.64
C THR A 183 -11.50 -3.46 -2.62
N ASP A 184 -11.17 -2.28 -2.10
CA ASP A 184 -10.69 -1.10 -2.82
C ASP A 184 -9.36 -0.59 -2.23
N SER A 185 -8.70 -1.42 -1.41
CA SER A 185 -7.52 -1.04 -0.62
C SER A 185 -6.24 -1.65 -1.15
N TYR A 186 -5.20 -0.83 -1.29
CA TYR A 186 -3.85 -1.25 -1.67
C TYR A 186 -3.28 -2.33 -0.74
N HIS A 187 -3.32 -2.11 0.57
CA HIS A 187 -2.78 -3.08 1.53
C HIS A 187 -3.58 -4.38 1.56
N ALA A 188 -4.90 -4.32 1.35
CA ALA A 188 -5.69 -5.53 1.19
C ALA A 188 -5.25 -6.36 -0.01
N CYS A 189 -4.88 -5.72 -1.12
CA CYS A 189 -4.31 -6.42 -2.28
C CYS A 189 -2.94 -7.04 -1.93
N CYS A 190 -2.07 -6.30 -1.23
CA CYS A 190 -0.78 -6.82 -0.78
C CYS A 190 -0.95 -8.08 0.08
N PHE A 191 -1.84 -8.06 1.07
CA PHE A 191 -2.09 -9.24 1.91
C PHE A 191 -2.81 -10.37 1.15
N SER A 192 -3.68 -10.06 0.20
CA SER A 192 -4.28 -11.07 -0.68
C SER A 192 -3.22 -11.77 -1.53
N ILE A 193 -2.27 -11.03 -2.09
CA ILE A 193 -1.12 -11.58 -2.81
C ILE A 193 -0.29 -12.48 -1.89
N LEU A 194 0.09 -11.99 -0.69
CA LEU A 194 0.91 -12.74 0.27
C LEU A 194 0.26 -14.05 0.70
N PHE A 195 -1.04 -14.04 0.99
CA PHE A 195 -1.77 -15.21 1.48
C PHE A 195 -2.45 -16.02 0.38
N HIS A 196 -2.11 -15.78 -0.89
CA HIS A 196 -2.64 -16.48 -2.07
C HIS A 196 -4.17 -16.51 -2.11
N LYS A 197 -4.80 -15.36 -1.83
CA LYS A 197 -6.26 -15.25 -1.89
C LYS A 197 -6.71 -14.87 -3.29
N GLN A 198 -7.72 -15.57 -3.79
CA GLN A 198 -8.46 -15.06 -4.93
C GLN A 198 -9.16 -13.78 -4.48
N PHE A 199 -9.09 -12.71 -5.27
CA PHE A 199 -9.67 -11.44 -4.89
C PHE A 199 -10.15 -10.60 -6.07
N THR A 200 -11.12 -9.77 -5.81
CA THR A 200 -11.63 -8.74 -6.72
C THR A 200 -11.40 -7.37 -6.12
N VAL A 201 -10.89 -6.46 -6.93
CA VAL A 201 -10.77 -5.07 -6.57
C VAL A 201 -11.84 -4.27 -7.28
N PHE A 202 -12.68 -3.61 -6.52
CA PHE A 202 -13.69 -2.74 -7.08
C PHE A 202 -13.18 -1.31 -7.21
N ASN A 203 -13.44 -0.70 -8.37
CA ASN A 203 -13.21 0.72 -8.57
C ASN A 203 -14.01 1.53 -7.54
N ARG A 204 -13.34 2.46 -6.89
CA ARG A 204 -13.99 3.33 -5.90
C ARG A 204 -14.85 4.36 -6.62
N ALA A 205 -16.17 4.32 -6.35
CA ALA A 205 -17.11 5.25 -6.95
C ALA A 205 -16.76 6.71 -6.62
N GLY A 206 -16.76 7.58 -7.64
CA GLY A 206 -16.55 9.02 -7.48
C GLY A 206 -15.10 9.49 -7.35
N MET A 207 -14.12 8.59 -7.37
CA MET A 207 -12.70 8.97 -7.41
C MET A 207 -12.20 9.05 -8.85
N THR A 208 -12.31 10.24 -9.44
CA THR A 208 -11.84 10.55 -10.80
C THR A 208 -10.87 11.73 -10.77
N GLY A 209 -9.98 11.83 -11.77
CA GLY A 209 -9.03 12.94 -11.89
C GLY A 209 -7.86 12.90 -10.91
N LYS A 210 -7.41 14.06 -10.44
CA LYS A 210 -6.20 14.23 -9.60
C LYS A 210 -6.20 13.40 -8.31
N SER A 211 -7.37 13.14 -7.73
CA SER A 211 -7.53 12.35 -6.51
C SER A 211 -7.62 10.84 -6.75
N SER A 212 -7.45 10.38 -8.01
CA SER A 212 -7.43 8.95 -8.31
C SER A 212 -6.22 8.29 -7.63
N MET A 213 -6.47 7.52 -6.59
CA MET A 213 -5.45 6.69 -5.94
C MET A 213 -5.11 5.44 -6.75
N ASN A 214 -5.52 5.37 -8.01
CA ASN A 214 -5.40 4.19 -8.87
C ASN A 214 -3.94 3.91 -9.27
N SER A 215 -3.09 4.95 -9.40
CA SER A 215 -1.70 4.77 -9.84
C SER A 215 -0.91 3.74 -9.03
N ARG A 216 -1.17 3.65 -7.72
CA ARG A 216 -0.55 2.64 -6.85
C ARG A 216 -1.07 1.23 -7.13
N MET A 217 -2.38 1.13 -7.39
CA MET A 217 -3.02 -0.14 -7.74
C MET A 217 -2.56 -0.60 -9.13
N GLU A 218 -2.53 0.32 -10.09
CA GLU A 218 -2.03 0.07 -11.45
C GLU A 218 -0.59 -0.44 -11.43
N THR A 219 0.30 0.22 -10.67
CA THR A 219 1.67 -0.24 -10.51
C THR A 219 1.74 -1.61 -9.85
N LEU A 220 0.97 -1.83 -8.76
CA LEU A 220 0.94 -3.13 -8.08
C LEU A 220 0.50 -4.24 -9.04
N PHE A 221 -0.57 -4.02 -9.80
CA PHE A 221 -1.10 -5.03 -10.71
C PHE A 221 -0.17 -5.27 -11.91
N ARG A 222 0.44 -4.23 -12.45
CA ARG A 222 1.48 -4.37 -13.48
C ARG A 222 2.66 -5.22 -13.00
N LEU A 223 3.15 -4.97 -11.77
CA LEU A 223 4.27 -5.74 -11.20
C LEU A 223 3.97 -7.24 -11.06
N PHE A 224 2.71 -7.61 -10.84
CA PHE A 224 2.30 -8.99 -10.61
C PHE A 224 1.46 -9.60 -11.74
N ASP A 225 1.28 -8.86 -12.86
CA ASP A 225 0.43 -9.27 -13.99
C ASP A 225 -1.02 -9.57 -13.55
N LEU A 226 -1.58 -8.65 -12.78
CA LEU A 226 -2.90 -8.72 -12.17
C LEU A 226 -3.87 -7.64 -12.65
N ASP A 227 -3.66 -7.04 -13.84
CA ASP A 227 -4.48 -5.92 -14.33
C ASP A 227 -5.98 -6.27 -14.42
N SER A 228 -6.31 -7.55 -14.58
CA SER A 228 -7.67 -8.04 -14.69
C SER A 228 -8.43 -8.15 -13.35
N VAL A 229 -7.78 -7.94 -12.19
CA VAL A 229 -8.47 -8.06 -10.89
C VAL A 229 -9.26 -6.81 -10.50
N MET A 230 -8.99 -5.67 -11.15
CA MET A 230 -9.70 -4.41 -10.91
C MET A 230 -10.83 -4.23 -11.91
N ILE A 231 -12.07 -4.26 -11.41
CA ILE A 231 -13.29 -4.26 -12.21
C ILE A 231 -14.39 -3.42 -11.53
N ASP A 232 -15.42 -3.06 -12.30
CA ASP A 232 -16.53 -2.26 -11.77
C ASP A 232 -17.55 -3.12 -11.01
N SER A 233 -17.81 -4.35 -11.50
CA SER A 233 -18.73 -5.33 -10.88
C SER A 233 -18.38 -6.75 -11.34
N GLY A 234 -18.92 -7.75 -10.64
CA GLY A 234 -18.71 -9.17 -10.91
C GLY A 234 -17.54 -9.76 -10.14
N LEU A 235 -16.90 -10.77 -10.71
CA LEU A 235 -15.76 -11.49 -10.14
C LEU A 235 -14.55 -11.36 -11.07
N ALA A 236 -13.39 -11.07 -10.50
CA ALA A 236 -12.13 -11.11 -11.22
C ALA A 236 -11.82 -12.55 -11.68
N PRO A 237 -11.04 -12.71 -12.78
CA PRO A 237 -10.52 -14.01 -13.19
C PRO A 237 -9.64 -14.64 -12.11
N ASP A 238 -9.51 -15.97 -12.15
CA ASP A 238 -8.65 -16.70 -11.23
C ASP A 238 -7.19 -16.31 -11.40
N ILE A 239 -6.52 -16.11 -10.27
CA ILE A 239 -5.12 -15.68 -10.19
C ILE A 239 -4.20 -16.89 -10.22
N ASP A 240 -3.23 -16.90 -11.14
CA ASP A 240 -2.13 -17.87 -11.15
C ASP A 240 -1.04 -17.49 -10.13
N TYR A 241 -1.16 -18.00 -8.92
CA TYR A 241 -0.18 -17.76 -7.87
C TYR A 241 1.20 -18.38 -8.14
N GLY A 242 1.32 -19.33 -9.07
CA GLY A 242 2.61 -19.81 -9.51
C GLY A 242 3.42 -18.72 -10.23
N LYS A 243 2.74 -17.91 -11.07
CA LYS A 243 3.33 -16.74 -11.73
C LYS A 243 3.59 -15.60 -10.74
N VAL A 244 2.58 -15.24 -9.93
CA VAL A 244 2.67 -14.16 -8.94
C VAL A 244 3.85 -14.39 -7.98
N ASN A 245 4.05 -15.60 -7.47
CA ASN A 245 5.16 -15.91 -6.56
C ASN A 245 6.54 -15.72 -7.20
N ARG A 246 6.70 -16.09 -8.47
CA ARG A 246 7.98 -15.85 -9.17
C ARG A 246 8.28 -14.36 -9.29
N LEU A 247 7.27 -13.55 -9.64
CA LEU A 247 7.39 -12.09 -9.72
C LEU A 247 7.66 -11.47 -8.35
N LEU A 248 6.98 -11.94 -7.30
CA LEU A 248 7.19 -11.46 -5.94
C LEU A 248 8.63 -11.68 -5.47
N GLU A 249 9.18 -12.88 -5.69
CA GLU A 249 10.57 -13.17 -5.32
C GLU A 249 11.58 -12.37 -6.14
N GLN A 250 11.30 -12.13 -7.42
CA GLN A 250 12.13 -11.26 -8.26
C GLN A 250 12.13 -9.83 -7.71
N HIS A 251 10.96 -9.23 -7.52
CA HIS A 251 10.84 -7.85 -7.04
C HIS A 251 11.34 -7.67 -5.61
N ARG A 252 11.25 -8.70 -4.76
CA ARG A 252 11.90 -8.70 -3.43
C ARG A 252 13.41 -8.58 -3.54
N LYS A 253 14.03 -9.32 -4.45
CA LYS A 253 15.50 -9.26 -4.68
C LYS A 253 15.90 -7.87 -5.20
N GLU A 254 15.17 -7.36 -6.17
CA GLU A 254 15.41 -6.02 -6.75
C GLU A 254 15.29 -4.92 -5.69
N SER A 255 14.21 -4.94 -4.91
CA SER A 255 13.96 -3.95 -3.86
C SER A 255 15.00 -4.02 -2.74
N ARG A 256 15.42 -5.22 -2.35
CA ARG A 256 16.49 -5.43 -1.36
C ARG A 256 17.83 -4.93 -1.87
N SER A 257 18.21 -5.27 -3.10
CA SER A 257 19.46 -4.81 -3.72
C SER A 257 19.49 -3.30 -3.84
N TRP A 258 18.34 -2.66 -4.16
CA TRP A 258 18.24 -1.21 -4.18
C TRP A 258 18.49 -0.62 -2.79
N LEU A 259 17.83 -1.15 -1.75
CA LEU A 259 17.97 -0.67 -0.38
C LEU A 259 19.42 -0.81 0.13
N GLU A 260 20.05 -1.96 -0.09
CA GLU A 260 21.43 -2.22 0.28
C GLU A 260 22.37 -1.18 -0.35
N LYS A 261 22.26 -0.95 -1.67
CA LYS A 261 23.05 0.08 -2.37
C LYS A 261 22.77 1.51 -1.87
N ALA A 262 21.50 1.81 -1.58
CA ALA A 262 21.14 3.14 -1.08
C ALA A 262 21.72 3.42 0.31
N MET A 263 21.94 2.37 1.11
CA MET A 263 22.53 2.45 2.45
C MET A 263 24.06 2.36 2.47
N GLU A 264 24.70 1.91 1.39
CA GLU A 264 26.17 1.92 1.28
C GLU A 264 26.70 3.36 1.33
N ASN A 265 27.80 3.59 2.05
CA ASN A 265 28.43 4.92 2.25
C ASN A 265 29.08 5.46 0.98
#